data_89417e1ab3772e1c12153e13c0f4ae9f
#
_entry.id   89417e1ab3772e1c12153e13c0f4ae9f
#
_cell.length_a   1.000
_cell.length_b   1.000
_cell.length_c   1.000
_cell.angle_alpha   90.00
_cell.angle_beta   90.00
_cell.angle_gamma   90.00
#
_symmetry.space_group_name_H-M   'P 1'
#
loop_
_entity.id
_entity.type
_entity.pdbx_description
1 polymer ?
#
loop_
_entity_poly.entity_id
_entity_poly.type
_entity_poly.pdbx_seq_one_letter_code
_entity_poly.pdbx_strand_id
1 'polypeptide(L)'
;FQRSTTEPVPGLKPYTALQLAGRDIYQREGCYNCHSQMIRPFRSETLRYGPFSVAGEFVYDHPFQWGSKRTGPDLARVGGRYSDEWHRIHLINPRDLVPESNMPAYPWLAAATVNPSDMPPRLRAMRTLGVPYSDEEIANAGKEVEGKTEIEAVIAYLQVLGTAVK
;
A
#
# COMPACT_ATOMS: atom_id res chain seq x y z
N PHE A 1 -8.24 17.32 20.09
CA PHE A 1 -8.02 16.10 19.30
C PHE A 1 -7.47 14.99 20.20
N GLN A 2 -7.93 13.76 20.01
CA GLN A 2 -7.41 12.61 20.74
C GLN A 2 -6.07 12.18 20.13
N ARG A 3 -5.06 11.96 20.98
CA ARG A 3 -3.71 11.55 20.56
C ARG A 3 -3.75 10.28 19.70
N SER A 4 -4.61 9.33 20.04
CA SER A 4 -4.80 8.08 19.27
C SER A 4 -5.21 8.27 17.82
N THR A 5 -5.69 9.44 17.42
CA THR A 5 -6.10 9.75 16.04
C THR A 5 -5.08 10.61 15.28
N THR A 6 -4.10 11.14 15.96
CA THR A 6 -3.12 12.08 15.39
C THR A 6 -1.67 11.63 15.53
N GLU A 7 -1.39 10.70 16.45
CA GLU A 7 -0.05 10.17 16.66
C GLU A 7 0.12 8.82 15.94
N PRO A 8 1.28 8.60 15.31
CA PRO A 8 1.56 7.31 14.69
C PRO A 8 1.66 6.21 15.74
N VAL A 9 1.21 5.01 15.40
CA VAL A 9 1.49 3.82 16.22
C VAL A 9 2.99 3.56 16.27
N PRO A 10 3.52 2.96 17.36
CA PRO A 10 4.93 2.61 17.45
C PRO A 10 5.39 1.77 16.25
N GLY A 11 6.51 2.16 15.64
CA GLY A 11 7.08 1.46 14.49
C GLY A 11 6.52 1.86 13.13
N LEU A 12 5.47 2.70 13.06
CA LEU A 12 5.01 3.24 11.78
C LEU A 12 6.07 4.20 11.22
N LYS A 13 6.38 4.01 9.94
CA LYS A 13 7.28 4.88 9.18
C LYS A 13 6.54 5.44 7.97
N PRO A 14 6.95 6.62 7.47
CA PRO A 14 6.52 7.08 6.16
C PRO A 14 6.83 6.05 5.07
N TYR A 15 6.02 6.01 4.02
CA TYR A 15 6.32 5.17 2.87
C TYR A 15 7.65 5.57 2.22
N THR A 16 8.47 4.60 1.85
CA THR A 16 9.63 4.86 0.98
C THR A 16 9.15 5.38 -0.38
N ALA A 17 10.04 5.91 -1.20
CA ALA A 17 9.66 6.39 -2.53
C ALA A 17 9.03 5.27 -3.39
N LEU A 18 9.57 4.05 -3.32
CA LEU A 18 9.03 2.91 -4.05
C LEU A 18 7.65 2.50 -3.52
N GLN A 19 7.45 2.45 -2.21
CA GLN A 19 6.16 2.14 -1.59
C GLN A 19 5.10 3.21 -1.92
N LEU A 20 5.50 4.48 -1.91
CA LEU A 20 4.60 5.59 -2.25
C LEU A 20 4.19 5.53 -3.73
N ALA A 21 5.14 5.24 -4.64
CA ALA A 21 4.83 4.99 -6.04
C ALA A 21 3.84 3.85 -6.21
N GLY A 22 4.05 2.75 -5.49
CA GLY A 22 3.13 1.61 -5.47
C GLY A 22 1.73 1.97 -4.97
N ARG A 23 1.65 2.83 -3.95
CA ARG A 23 0.37 3.35 -3.46
C ARG A 23 -0.35 4.21 -4.50
N ASP A 24 0.39 5.05 -5.22
CA ASP A 24 -0.19 5.89 -6.27
C ASP A 24 -0.71 5.02 -7.44
N ILE A 25 0.01 3.96 -7.81
CA ILE A 25 -0.43 2.97 -8.81
C ILE A 25 -1.67 2.21 -8.31
N TYR A 26 -1.68 1.76 -7.06
CA TYR A 26 -2.82 1.11 -6.41
C TYR A 26 -4.09 1.96 -6.51
N GLN A 27 -3.97 3.28 -6.32
CA GLN A 27 -5.07 4.23 -6.49
C GLN A 27 -5.46 4.39 -7.96
N ARG A 28 -4.49 4.53 -8.84
CA ARG A 28 -4.71 4.69 -10.29
C ARG A 28 -5.46 3.51 -10.89
N GLU A 29 -5.07 2.29 -10.53
CA GLU A 29 -5.70 1.06 -11.00
C GLU A 29 -7.04 0.76 -10.31
N GLY A 30 -7.41 1.52 -9.28
CA GLY A 30 -8.71 1.40 -8.61
C GLY A 30 -8.85 0.17 -7.71
N CYS A 31 -7.76 -0.36 -7.18
CA CYS A 31 -7.74 -1.54 -6.31
C CYS A 31 -8.66 -1.38 -5.09
N TYR A 32 -8.75 -0.15 -4.55
CA TYR A 32 -9.62 0.20 -3.43
C TYR A 32 -11.13 0.07 -3.74
N ASN A 33 -11.52 -0.06 -5.01
CA ASN A 33 -12.92 -0.30 -5.38
C ASN A 33 -13.38 -1.72 -5.04
N CYS A 34 -12.44 -2.68 -4.98
CA CYS A 34 -12.72 -4.09 -4.70
C CYS A 34 -12.15 -4.54 -3.35
N HIS A 35 -11.11 -3.87 -2.84
CA HIS A 35 -10.42 -4.19 -1.60
C HIS A 35 -10.51 -3.06 -0.59
N SER A 36 -11.03 -3.35 0.61
CA SER A 36 -10.92 -2.43 1.75
C SER A 36 -9.52 -2.54 2.41
N GLN A 37 -9.17 -1.54 3.19
CA GLN A 37 -7.96 -1.52 4.04
C GLN A 37 -8.32 -1.08 5.46
N MET A 38 -9.36 -1.67 6.04
CA MET A 38 -9.78 -1.40 7.41
C MET A 38 -10.46 -2.62 7.99
N ILE A 39 -9.83 -3.23 8.97
CA ILE A 39 -10.39 -4.35 9.73
C ILE A 39 -11.19 -3.78 10.88
N ARG A 40 -12.48 -4.08 10.91
CA ARG A 40 -13.39 -3.65 11.98
C ARG A 40 -13.18 -4.49 13.24
N PRO A 41 -13.53 -3.98 14.45
CA PRO A 41 -13.32 -4.67 15.72
C PRO A 41 -14.37 -5.77 15.97
N PHE A 42 -14.72 -6.54 14.93
CA PHE A 42 -15.60 -7.69 15.02
C PHE A 42 -14.79 -8.98 15.07
N ARG A 43 -15.19 -9.91 15.93
CA ARG A 43 -14.51 -11.19 16.10
C ARG A 43 -14.29 -11.94 14.78
N SER A 44 -15.30 -11.95 13.90
CA SER A 44 -15.20 -12.60 12.59
C SER A 44 -14.12 -11.98 11.70
N GLU A 45 -13.94 -10.66 11.74
CA GLU A 45 -12.92 -9.96 10.96
C GLU A 45 -11.53 -10.13 11.55
N THR A 46 -11.40 -9.99 12.85
CA THR A 46 -10.09 -10.15 13.51
C THR A 46 -9.56 -11.58 13.43
N LEU A 47 -10.43 -12.58 13.46
CA LEU A 47 -10.03 -13.98 13.24
C LEU A 47 -9.58 -14.21 11.78
N ARG A 48 -10.21 -13.54 10.82
CA ARG A 48 -9.90 -13.72 9.39
C ARG A 48 -8.66 -12.95 8.96
N TYR A 49 -8.54 -11.69 9.37
CA TYR A 49 -7.57 -10.75 8.82
C TYR A 49 -6.43 -10.42 9.79
N GLY A 50 -6.66 -10.51 11.08
CA GLY A 50 -5.73 -10.11 12.13
C GLY A 50 -6.24 -8.94 12.97
N PRO A 51 -5.40 -8.25 13.73
CA PRO A 51 -5.81 -7.16 14.62
C PRO A 51 -6.63 -6.08 13.90
N PHE A 52 -7.67 -5.57 14.56
CA PHE A 52 -8.48 -4.48 13.99
C PHE A 52 -7.66 -3.21 13.77
N SER A 53 -8.07 -2.45 12.76
CA SER A 53 -7.37 -1.23 12.36
C SER A 53 -7.58 -0.11 13.38
N VAL A 54 -6.53 0.67 13.60
CA VAL A 54 -6.54 1.86 14.47
C VAL A 54 -6.10 3.10 13.68
N ALA A 55 -6.62 4.27 14.05
CA ALA A 55 -6.35 5.51 13.32
C ALA A 55 -4.85 5.84 13.20
N GLY A 56 -4.07 5.55 14.23
CA GLY A 56 -2.63 5.79 14.27
C GLY A 56 -1.81 5.04 13.21
N GLU A 57 -2.37 4.00 12.56
CA GLU A 57 -1.70 3.31 11.45
C GLU A 57 -1.68 4.12 10.15
N PHE A 58 -2.62 5.08 10.01
CA PHE A 58 -2.91 5.77 8.75
C PHE A 58 -2.55 7.25 8.78
N VAL A 59 -1.86 7.73 9.82
CA VAL A 59 -1.55 9.16 9.99
C VAL A 59 -0.71 9.74 8.85
N TYR A 60 0.01 8.91 8.11
CA TYR A 60 0.79 9.30 6.94
C TYR A 60 0.06 9.06 5.61
N ASP A 61 -1.17 8.54 5.64
CA ASP A 61 -1.98 8.29 4.45
C ASP A 61 -2.76 9.52 4.02
N HIS A 62 -2.49 9.98 2.82
CA HIS A 62 -3.19 11.11 2.20
C HIS A 62 -3.56 10.77 0.75
N PRO A 63 -4.86 10.44 0.51
CA PRO A 63 -5.97 10.16 1.42
C PRO A 63 -5.93 8.74 2.02
N PHE A 64 -6.79 8.48 3.01
CA PHE A 64 -7.03 7.14 3.54
C PHE A 64 -7.61 6.22 2.46
N GLN A 65 -7.21 4.92 2.49
CA GLN A 65 -7.69 3.90 1.56
C GLN A 65 -8.61 2.88 2.24
N TRP A 66 -9.32 3.27 3.27
CA TRP A 66 -10.11 2.36 4.09
C TRP A 66 -11.13 1.56 3.28
N GLY A 67 -12.02 2.23 2.52
CA GLY A 67 -13.03 1.59 1.71
C GLY A 67 -14.06 0.78 2.50
N SER A 68 -15.14 0.40 1.85
CA SER A 68 -16.19 -0.42 2.45
C SER A 68 -16.54 -1.66 1.61
N LYS A 69 -16.11 -1.71 0.37
CA LYS A 69 -16.34 -2.85 -0.53
C LYS A 69 -15.27 -3.92 -0.34
N ARG A 70 -15.71 -5.16 -0.35
CA ARG A 70 -14.85 -6.35 -0.25
C ARG A 70 -15.28 -7.38 -1.30
N THR A 71 -15.21 -7.00 -2.57
CA THR A 71 -15.28 -7.98 -3.67
C THR A 71 -14.10 -8.94 -3.55
N GLY A 72 -12.92 -8.40 -3.20
CA GLY A 72 -11.78 -9.14 -2.70
C GLY A 72 -11.57 -8.96 -1.19
N PRO A 73 -10.61 -9.66 -0.58
CA PRO A 73 -10.31 -9.56 0.85
C PRO A 73 -9.80 -8.18 1.26
N ASP A 74 -9.94 -7.85 2.55
CA ASP A 74 -9.31 -6.68 3.15
C ASP A 74 -7.77 -6.81 3.12
N LEU A 75 -7.08 -5.72 2.79
CA LEU A 75 -5.63 -5.70 2.62
C LEU A 75 -4.86 -5.03 3.77
N ALA A 76 -5.54 -4.57 4.83
CA ALA A 76 -4.88 -3.84 5.92
C ALA A 76 -3.77 -4.64 6.64
N ARG A 77 -3.78 -5.97 6.56
CA ARG A 77 -2.78 -6.86 7.15
C ARG A 77 -2.15 -7.81 6.14
N VAL A 78 -2.10 -7.41 4.87
CA VAL A 78 -1.56 -8.28 3.82
C VAL A 78 -0.03 -8.35 3.83
N GLY A 79 0.64 -7.34 4.38
CA GLY A 79 2.10 -7.28 4.46
C GLY A 79 2.70 -8.51 5.14
N GLY A 80 3.61 -9.17 4.45
CA GLY A 80 4.28 -10.38 4.92
C GLY A 80 3.44 -11.67 4.89
N ARG A 81 2.19 -11.62 4.40
CA ARG A 81 1.36 -12.84 4.30
C ARG A 81 1.72 -13.73 3.12
N TYR A 82 2.10 -13.13 2.02
CA TYR A 82 2.46 -13.81 0.78
C TYR A 82 3.83 -13.34 0.31
N SER A 83 4.54 -14.19 -0.43
CA SER A 83 5.82 -13.82 -1.04
C SER A 83 5.63 -12.78 -2.15
N ASP A 84 6.71 -12.07 -2.50
CA ASP A 84 6.70 -11.13 -3.63
C ASP A 84 6.34 -11.83 -4.94
N GLU A 85 6.82 -13.06 -5.15
CA GLU A 85 6.49 -13.85 -6.33
C GLU A 85 5.02 -14.24 -6.38
N TRP A 86 4.41 -14.58 -5.23
CA TRP A 86 2.96 -14.81 -5.16
C TRP A 86 2.18 -13.57 -5.60
N HIS A 87 2.55 -12.40 -5.06
CA HIS A 87 1.92 -11.13 -5.46
C HIS A 87 2.10 -10.84 -6.94
N ARG A 88 3.30 -11.10 -7.47
CA ARG A 88 3.62 -10.89 -8.88
C ARG A 88 2.72 -11.73 -9.79
N ILE A 89 2.63 -13.02 -9.56
CA ILE A 89 1.77 -13.93 -10.35
C ILE A 89 0.30 -13.50 -10.20
N HIS A 90 -0.13 -13.21 -8.97
CA HIS A 90 -1.51 -12.82 -8.68
C HIS A 90 -1.92 -11.52 -9.36
N LEU A 91 -1.04 -10.53 -9.46
CA LEU A 91 -1.32 -9.27 -10.15
C LEU A 91 -1.30 -9.44 -11.68
N ILE A 92 -0.38 -10.24 -12.21
CA ILE A 92 -0.31 -10.48 -13.66
C ILE A 92 -1.56 -11.22 -14.14
N ASN A 93 -1.91 -12.34 -13.49
CA ASN A 93 -3.15 -13.07 -13.76
C ASN A 93 -3.62 -13.83 -12.51
N PRO A 94 -4.63 -13.32 -11.79
CA PRO A 94 -5.11 -13.94 -10.55
C PRO A 94 -5.53 -15.41 -10.70
N ARG A 95 -6.02 -15.80 -11.87
CA ARG A 95 -6.51 -17.16 -12.15
C ARG A 95 -5.41 -18.21 -12.24
N ASP A 96 -4.16 -17.79 -12.36
CA ASP A 96 -3.02 -18.72 -12.31
C ASP A 96 -2.79 -19.28 -10.91
N LEU A 97 -3.28 -18.58 -9.87
CA LEU A 97 -3.22 -19.01 -8.46
C LEU A 97 -4.59 -19.43 -7.92
N VAL A 98 -5.65 -18.76 -8.36
CA VAL A 98 -7.04 -18.99 -7.92
C VAL A 98 -7.92 -19.06 -9.18
N PRO A 99 -8.16 -20.24 -9.74
CA PRO A 99 -8.87 -20.40 -11.02
C PRO A 99 -10.24 -19.72 -11.08
N GLU A 100 -10.97 -19.67 -9.96
CA GLU A 100 -12.31 -19.08 -9.87
C GLU A 100 -12.26 -17.54 -9.61
N SER A 101 -11.09 -16.93 -9.59
CA SER A 101 -10.95 -15.52 -9.27
C SER A 101 -11.68 -14.63 -10.30
N ASN A 102 -12.51 -13.74 -9.81
CA ASN A 102 -13.14 -12.68 -10.59
C ASN A 102 -12.31 -11.37 -10.62
N MET A 103 -11.14 -11.34 -9.95
CA MET A 103 -10.23 -10.21 -9.98
C MET A 103 -9.69 -10.01 -11.40
N PRO A 104 -9.67 -8.78 -11.95
CA PRO A 104 -9.03 -8.50 -13.23
C PRO A 104 -7.53 -8.80 -13.20
N ALA A 105 -6.98 -9.09 -14.36
CA ALA A 105 -5.54 -9.21 -14.58
C ALA A 105 -4.93 -7.82 -14.85
N TYR A 106 -3.70 -7.59 -14.39
CA TYR A 106 -2.96 -6.33 -14.55
C TYR A 106 -1.56 -6.58 -15.15
N PRO A 107 -1.46 -7.27 -16.32
CA PRO A 107 -0.16 -7.66 -16.88
C PRO A 107 0.72 -6.48 -17.29
N TRP A 108 0.13 -5.33 -17.63
CA TRP A 108 0.87 -4.11 -17.99
C TRP A 108 1.77 -3.57 -16.88
N LEU A 109 1.43 -3.82 -15.60
CA LEU A 109 2.26 -3.39 -14.47
C LEU A 109 3.66 -4.02 -14.48
N ALA A 110 3.81 -5.20 -15.08
CA ALA A 110 5.11 -5.86 -15.20
C ALA A 110 5.99 -5.26 -16.31
N ALA A 111 5.39 -4.60 -17.30
CA ALA A 111 6.10 -3.98 -18.43
C ALA A 111 6.36 -2.49 -18.21
N ALA A 112 5.45 -1.79 -17.53
CA ALA A 112 5.59 -0.37 -17.24
C ALA A 112 6.61 -0.12 -16.11
N THR A 113 7.35 0.97 -16.21
CA THR A 113 8.34 1.41 -15.21
C THR A 113 7.87 2.66 -14.49
N VAL A 114 8.26 2.78 -13.22
CA VAL A 114 8.04 3.99 -12.42
C VAL A 114 8.88 5.13 -12.99
N ASN A 115 8.27 6.31 -13.15
CA ASN A 115 9.01 7.49 -13.59
C ASN A 115 9.77 8.11 -12.40
N PRO A 116 11.12 8.08 -12.40
CA PRO A 116 11.92 8.62 -11.29
C PRO A 116 11.70 10.11 -11.02
N SER A 117 11.38 10.90 -12.05
CA SER A 117 11.21 12.35 -11.92
C SER A 117 9.95 12.75 -11.13
N ASP A 118 8.98 11.84 -10.99
CA ASP A 118 7.72 12.12 -10.29
C ASP A 118 7.88 12.01 -8.77
N MET A 119 8.89 11.29 -8.29
CA MET A 119 9.00 10.96 -6.87
C MET A 119 9.45 12.11 -5.97
N PRO A 120 10.49 12.92 -6.32
CA PRO A 120 10.87 14.06 -5.48
C PRO A 120 9.75 15.07 -5.26
N PRO A 121 9.00 15.52 -6.29
CA PRO A 121 7.85 16.41 -6.06
C PRO A 121 6.73 15.72 -5.26
N ARG A 122 6.54 14.41 -5.43
CA ARG A 122 5.54 13.64 -4.68
C ARG A 122 5.84 13.60 -3.19
N LEU A 123 7.10 13.31 -2.80
CA LEU A 123 7.50 13.32 -1.40
C LEU A 123 7.40 14.74 -0.80
N ARG A 124 7.75 15.78 -1.57
CA ARG A 124 7.56 17.17 -1.12
C ARG A 124 6.10 17.49 -0.83
N ALA A 125 5.18 17.05 -1.70
CA ALA A 125 3.75 17.23 -1.47
C ALA A 125 3.28 16.53 -0.20
N MET A 126 3.71 15.29 0.04
CA MET A 126 3.41 14.56 1.26
C MET A 126 3.99 15.25 2.51
N ARG A 127 5.21 15.79 2.42
CA ARG A 127 5.82 16.59 3.51
C ARG A 127 5.00 17.84 3.83
N THR A 128 4.45 18.50 2.83
CA THR A 128 3.54 19.65 3.04
C THR A 128 2.28 19.25 3.78
N LEU A 129 1.83 18.00 3.63
CA LEU A 129 0.70 17.42 4.37
C LEU A 129 1.07 16.89 5.77
N GLY A 130 2.32 17.05 6.20
CA GLY A 130 2.78 16.69 7.54
C GLY A 130 3.50 15.34 7.65
N VAL A 131 3.79 14.67 6.54
CA VAL A 131 4.61 13.45 6.55
C VAL A 131 6.08 13.81 6.73
N PRO A 132 6.83 13.23 7.69
CA PRO A 132 8.16 13.69 8.07
C PRO A 132 9.27 13.17 7.13
N TYR A 133 9.24 13.55 5.85
CA TYR A 133 10.33 13.26 4.91
C TYR A 133 11.48 14.25 5.08
N SER A 134 12.71 13.74 5.14
CA SER A 134 13.93 14.54 5.15
C SER A 134 14.29 15.08 3.74
N ASP A 135 15.16 16.08 3.69
CA ASP A 135 15.67 16.60 2.41
C ASP A 135 16.46 15.53 1.65
N GLU A 136 17.18 14.66 2.36
CA GLU A 136 17.93 13.56 1.78
C GLU A 136 17.01 12.51 1.14
N GLU A 137 15.95 12.10 1.82
CA GLU A 137 14.95 11.17 1.28
C GLU A 137 14.30 11.74 0.01
N ILE A 138 13.96 13.01 0.01
CA ILE A 138 13.40 13.68 -1.16
C ILE A 138 14.41 13.72 -2.31
N ALA A 139 15.67 14.08 -2.05
CA ALA A 139 16.71 14.14 -3.07
C ALA A 139 17.00 12.78 -3.70
N ASN A 140 16.96 11.71 -2.90
CA ASN A 140 17.22 10.34 -3.35
C ASN A 140 16.00 9.60 -3.91
N ALA A 141 14.80 10.17 -3.79
CA ALA A 141 13.56 9.49 -4.14
C ALA A 141 13.50 8.96 -5.58
N GLY A 142 14.01 9.75 -6.55
CA GLY A 142 14.07 9.31 -7.94
C GLY A 142 15.04 8.14 -8.14
N LYS A 143 16.21 8.20 -7.49
CA LYS A 143 17.21 7.13 -7.57
C LYS A 143 16.70 5.82 -6.98
N GLU A 144 15.90 5.87 -5.91
CA GLU A 144 15.34 4.69 -5.27
C GLU A 144 14.42 3.90 -6.21
N VAL A 145 13.70 4.58 -7.10
CA VAL A 145 12.74 3.95 -8.03
C VAL A 145 13.30 3.76 -9.44
N GLU A 146 14.52 4.16 -9.69
CA GLU A 146 15.14 4.06 -11.01
C GLU A 146 15.20 2.60 -11.48
N GLY A 147 14.68 2.34 -12.70
CA GLY A 147 14.61 0.99 -13.26
C GLY A 147 13.58 0.05 -12.62
N LYS A 148 12.81 0.52 -11.65
CA LYS A 148 11.76 -0.29 -11.01
C LYS A 148 10.51 -0.34 -11.88
N THR A 149 9.93 -1.54 -11.98
CA THR A 149 8.64 -1.73 -12.62
C THR A 149 7.49 -1.29 -11.71
N GLU A 150 6.35 -0.98 -12.32
CA GLU A 150 5.15 -0.63 -11.56
C GLU A 150 4.66 -1.78 -10.66
N ILE A 151 4.82 -3.03 -11.09
CA ILE A 151 4.45 -4.19 -10.28
C ILE A 151 5.35 -4.32 -9.04
N GLU A 152 6.66 -4.06 -9.16
CA GLU A 152 7.57 -4.03 -8.00
C GLU A 152 7.16 -2.96 -6.99
N ALA A 153 6.74 -1.79 -7.48
CA ALA A 153 6.25 -0.72 -6.62
C ALA A 153 4.96 -1.11 -5.87
N VAL A 154 3.97 -1.68 -6.58
CA VAL A 154 2.73 -2.17 -5.95
C VAL A 154 3.02 -3.25 -4.91
N ILE A 155 3.91 -4.20 -5.22
CA ILE A 155 4.31 -5.25 -4.26
C ILE A 155 4.96 -4.61 -3.02
N ALA A 156 5.88 -3.66 -3.19
CA ALA A 156 6.51 -2.96 -2.07
C ALA A 156 5.47 -2.26 -1.18
N TYR A 157 4.45 -1.66 -1.77
CA TYR A 157 3.33 -1.07 -1.03
C TYR A 157 2.52 -2.12 -0.28
N LEU A 158 2.12 -3.22 -0.94
CA LEU A 158 1.34 -4.30 -0.30
C LEU A 158 2.10 -4.93 0.87
N GLN A 159 3.42 -5.12 0.73
CA GLN A 159 4.25 -5.77 1.75
C GLN A 159 4.46 -4.94 3.02
N VAL A 160 4.22 -3.64 2.98
CA VAL A 160 4.33 -2.80 4.19
C VAL A 160 3.01 -2.66 4.93
N LEU A 161 1.87 -2.99 4.29
CA LEU A 161 0.55 -2.81 4.88
C LEU A 161 0.37 -3.61 6.17
N GLY A 162 0.06 -2.91 7.25
CA GLY A 162 -0.27 -3.48 8.55
C GLY A 162 0.92 -4.02 9.34
N THR A 163 2.15 -3.83 8.87
CA THR A 163 3.34 -4.39 9.54
C THR A 163 3.71 -3.67 10.83
N ALA A 164 3.23 -2.45 11.06
CA ALA A 164 3.43 -1.69 12.29
C ALA A 164 2.51 -2.17 13.44
N VAL A 165 1.43 -2.88 13.13
CA VAL A 165 0.48 -3.43 14.12
C VAL A 165 0.46 -4.95 13.98
N LYS A 166 1.02 -5.63 14.97
CA LYS A 166 1.11 -7.10 15.04
C LYS A 166 0.30 -7.63 16.21
#